data_cafaa6e9c78369c6060f16a948f541b0
#
_entry.id   cafaa6e9c78369c6060f16a948f541b0
#
_cell.length_a   1.000
_cell.length_b   1.000
_cell.length_c   1.000
_cell.angle_alpha   90.00
_cell.angle_beta   90.00
_cell.angle_gamma   90.00
#
_symmetry.space_group_name_H-M   'P 1'
#
loop_
_entity.id
_entity.type
_entity.pdbx_description
1 polymer ?
#
loop_
_entity_poly.entity_id
_entity_poly.type
_entity_poly.pdbx_seq_one_letter_code
_entity_poly.pdbx_strand_id
1 'polypeptide(L)'
;QAVGLGTLLIGIKMALRLPDGYLLVFMFSLIIGAILGQLVRVDLIFNDFSDSLKLVIGNSDSQFSEGLITAFLLFCVGSMTIVGALEEGLHNKKELLYVKSMLDGFSSIALASTYGIGVLFSIIPMLIFQGGLTMLAFRLKHIFSQNVQDSLSAIGGMLIIGISILLLKLGEISLENLLPSLLVVSILAYYFEKYQLKKEVKLTK
;
A
#
# COMPACT_ATOMS: atom_id res chain seq x y z
N GLN A 1 -10.25 19.45 -0.95
CA GLN A 1 -9.24 19.89 0.03
C GLN A 1 -9.38 19.15 1.37
N ALA A 2 -10.58 19.02 1.98
CA ALA A 2 -10.77 18.34 3.25
C ALA A 2 -10.30 16.86 3.21
N VAL A 3 -10.63 16.14 2.13
CA VAL A 3 -10.18 14.76 1.91
C VAL A 3 -8.66 14.71 1.81
N GLY A 4 -8.02 15.62 1.05
CA GLY A 4 -6.55 15.69 0.94
C GLY A 4 -5.85 15.92 2.28
N LEU A 5 -6.37 16.79 3.12
CA LEU A 5 -5.83 17.02 4.48
C LEU A 5 -6.00 15.79 5.37
N GLY A 6 -7.16 15.13 5.30
CA GLY A 6 -7.40 13.86 6.02
C GLY A 6 -6.43 12.75 5.58
N THR A 7 -6.25 12.62 4.28
CA THR A 7 -5.31 11.66 3.68
C THR A 7 -3.87 11.96 4.10
N LEU A 8 -3.47 13.24 4.15
CA LEU A 8 -2.15 13.66 4.62
C LEU A 8 -1.91 13.22 6.07
N LEU A 9 -2.87 13.44 6.95
CA LEU A 9 -2.76 13.07 8.37
C LEU A 9 -2.62 11.54 8.52
N ILE A 10 -3.38 10.76 7.77
CA ILE A 10 -3.29 9.30 7.75
C ILE A 10 -1.90 8.88 7.28
N GLY A 11 -1.42 9.44 6.17
CA GLY A 11 -0.10 9.15 5.60
C GLY A 11 1.03 9.43 6.59
N ILE A 12 1.03 10.59 7.24
CA ILE A 12 2.01 10.95 8.28
C ILE A 12 1.97 9.95 9.44
N LYS A 13 0.78 9.63 9.95
CA LYS A 13 0.62 8.67 11.06
C LYS A 13 1.16 7.28 10.70
N MET A 14 1.00 6.85 9.45
CA MET A 14 1.54 5.58 8.95
C MET A 14 3.06 5.66 8.74
N ALA A 15 3.58 6.74 8.18
CA ALA A 15 5.02 6.94 7.96
C ALA A 15 5.81 6.94 9.29
N LEU A 16 5.23 7.48 10.35
CA LEU A 16 5.83 7.51 11.69
C LEU A 16 5.88 6.13 12.39
N ARG A 17 5.33 5.07 11.80
CA ARG A 17 5.47 3.70 12.31
C ARG A 17 6.81 3.04 11.96
N LEU A 18 7.68 3.75 11.24
CA LEU A 18 8.99 3.20 10.88
C LEU A 18 9.74 2.74 12.13
N PRO A 19 10.19 1.47 12.22
CA PRO A 19 10.92 0.97 13.37
C PRO A 19 12.28 1.67 13.51
N ASP A 20 12.76 1.79 14.74
CA ASP A 20 14.08 2.38 15.02
C ASP A 20 15.19 1.61 14.29
N GLY A 21 16.09 2.35 13.67
CA GLY A 21 17.20 1.79 12.89
C GLY A 21 16.86 1.34 11.47
N TYR A 22 15.58 1.35 11.04
CA TYR A 22 15.17 0.93 9.70
C TYR A 22 15.15 2.08 8.67
N LEU A 23 15.61 3.27 9.03
CA LEU A 23 15.60 4.44 8.13
C LEU A 23 16.35 4.17 6.81
N LEU A 24 17.50 3.50 6.87
CA LEU A 24 18.25 3.14 5.65
C LEU A 24 17.48 2.14 4.79
N VAL A 25 16.85 1.13 5.41
CA VAL A 25 16.01 0.15 4.70
C VAL A 25 14.86 0.87 3.99
N PHE A 26 14.21 1.79 4.68
CA PHE A 26 13.13 2.63 4.13
C PHE A 26 13.60 3.46 2.93
N MET A 27 14.70 4.22 3.06
CA MET A 27 15.25 5.07 2.00
C MET A 27 15.65 4.25 0.77
N PHE A 28 16.41 3.16 0.96
CA PHE A 28 16.80 2.28 -0.14
C PHE A 28 15.60 1.61 -0.81
N SER A 29 14.58 1.24 -0.05
CA SER A 29 13.37 0.65 -0.60
C SER A 29 12.61 1.60 -1.51
N LEU A 30 12.51 2.88 -1.13
CA LEU A 30 11.91 3.91 -1.97
C LEU A 30 12.70 4.12 -3.26
N ILE A 31 14.03 4.26 -3.16
CA ILE A 31 14.89 4.52 -4.32
C ILE A 31 14.87 3.33 -5.29
N ILE A 32 15.11 2.13 -4.77
CA ILE A 32 15.12 0.91 -5.60
C ILE A 32 13.74 0.66 -6.19
N GLY A 33 12.68 0.83 -5.37
CA GLY A 33 11.30 0.66 -5.83
C GLY A 33 10.94 1.63 -6.95
N ALA A 34 11.32 2.91 -6.83
CA ALA A 34 11.11 3.91 -7.86
C ALA A 34 11.85 3.56 -9.17
N ILE A 35 13.12 3.14 -9.07
CA ILE A 35 13.91 2.71 -10.23
C ILE A 35 13.26 1.50 -10.91
N LEU A 36 12.85 0.49 -10.14
CA LEU A 36 12.19 -0.69 -10.68
C LEU A 36 10.84 -0.34 -11.32
N GLY A 37 10.05 0.51 -10.68
CA GLY A 37 8.77 0.97 -11.21
C GLY A 37 8.92 1.70 -12.53
N GLN A 38 9.90 2.58 -12.62
CA GLN A 38 10.22 3.32 -13.85
C GLN A 38 10.75 2.40 -14.96
N LEU A 39 11.58 1.40 -14.62
CA LEU A 39 12.09 0.43 -15.59
C LEU A 39 11.00 -0.47 -16.15
N VAL A 40 10.10 -0.94 -15.29
CA VAL A 40 8.96 -1.80 -15.67
C VAL A 40 7.82 -0.97 -16.28
N ARG A 41 7.85 0.35 -16.11
CA ARG A 41 6.79 1.29 -16.53
C ARG A 41 5.45 0.91 -15.91
N VAL A 42 5.43 0.81 -14.59
CA VAL A 42 4.22 0.44 -13.84
C VAL A 42 3.08 1.44 -14.08
N ASP A 43 3.42 2.71 -14.31
CA ASP A 43 2.50 3.76 -14.75
C ASP A 43 1.71 3.36 -15.99
N LEU A 44 2.37 2.82 -17.02
CA LEU A 44 1.67 2.38 -18.24
C LEU A 44 0.76 1.18 -17.99
N ILE A 45 1.22 0.20 -17.20
CA ILE A 45 0.42 -0.99 -16.88
C ILE A 45 -0.88 -0.57 -16.18
N PHE A 46 -0.80 0.35 -15.23
CA PHE A 46 -1.99 0.86 -14.54
C PHE A 46 -2.88 1.71 -15.44
N ASN A 47 -2.30 2.54 -16.31
CA ASN A 47 -3.06 3.35 -17.26
C ASN A 47 -3.77 2.47 -18.29
N ASP A 48 -3.09 1.49 -18.89
CA ASP A 48 -3.67 0.54 -19.85
C ASP A 48 -4.81 -0.27 -19.21
N PHE A 49 -4.61 -0.72 -17.96
CA PHE A 49 -5.66 -1.41 -17.21
C PHE A 49 -6.86 -0.50 -16.94
N SER A 50 -6.61 0.73 -16.50
CA SER A 50 -7.64 1.73 -16.25
C SER A 50 -8.40 2.10 -17.53
N ASP A 51 -7.70 2.29 -18.64
CA ASP A 51 -8.30 2.64 -19.93
C ASP A 51 -9.13 1.47 -20.49
N SER A 52 -8.68 0.24 -20.31
CA SER A 52 -9.45 -0.96 -20.65
C SER A 52 -10.77 -1.01 -19.86
N LEU A 53 -10.73 -0.67 -18.56
CA LEU A 53 -11.94 -0.60 -17.75
C LEU A 53 -12.87 0.54 -18.19
N LYS A 54 -12.33 1.73 -18.51
CA LYS A 54 -13.10 2.86 -19.04
C LYS A 54 -13.85 2.48 -20.31
N LEU A 55 -13.21 1.76 -21.23
CA LEU A 55 -13.83 1.30 -22.47
C LEU A 55 -14.99 0.35 -22.21
N VAL A 56 -14.83 -0.60 -21.28
CA VAL A 56 -15.89 -1.57 -20.92
C VAL A 56 -17.09 -0.88 -20.29
N ILE A 57 -16.86 0.18 -19.50
CA ILE A 57 -17.90 0.89 -18.73
C ILE A 57 -18.54 2.01 -19.57
N GLY A 58 -17.88 2.44 -20.64
CA GLY A 58 -18.30 3.61 -21.43
C GLY A 58 -18.08 4.94 -20.68
N ASN A 59 -17.12 4.99 -19.77
CA ASN A 59 -16.82 6.19 -18.98
C ASN A 59 -15.59 6.91 -19.55
N SER A 60 -15.72 8.22 -19.76
CA SER A 60 -14.65 9.09 -20.28
C SER A 60 -14.06 10.02 -19.21
N ASP A 61 -14.33 9.74 -17.91
CA ASP A 61 -13.87 10.59 -16.82
C ASP A 61 -12.34 10.55 -16.66
N SER A 62 -11.72 11.71 -16.67
CA SER A 62 -10.28 11.87 -16.51
C SER A 62 -9.79 11.45 -15.11
N GLN A 63 -10.65 11.57 -14.08
CA GLN A 63 -10.32 11.23 -12.69
C GLN A 63 -10.47 9.74 -12.37
N PHE A 64 -10.95 8.92 -13.32
CA PHE A 64 -11.17 7.49 -13.12
C PHE A 64 -9.90 6.76 -12.66
N SER A 65 -8.77 6.97 -13.37
CA SER A 65 -7.49 6.32 -13.06
C SER A 65 -6.97 6.76 -11.69
N GLU A 66 -7.04 8.06 -11.38
CA GLU A 66 -6.63 8.58 -10.07
C GLU A 66 -7.48 7.99 -8.94
N GLY A 67 -8.79 7.89 -9.14
CA GLY A 67 -9.70 7.30 -8.15
C GLY A 67 -9.43 5.83 -7.90
N LEU A 68 -9.19 5.06 -8.96
CA LEU A 68 -8.85 3.64 -8.89
C LEU A 68 -7.56 3.42 -8.11
N ILE A 69 -6.48 4.14 -8.49
CA ILE A 69 -5.15 4.00 -7.88
C ILE A 69 -5.16 4.48 -6.42
N THR A 70 -5.75 5.65 -6.17
CA THR A 70 -5.84 6.22 -4.82
C THR A 70 -6.57 5.30 -3.86
N ALA A 71 -7.74 4.78 -4.28
CA ALA A 71 -8.52 3.86 -3.45
C ALA A 71 -7.78 2.54 -3.23
N PHE A 72 -7.16 1.98 -4.29
CA PHE A 72 -6.35 0.77 -4.16
C PHE A 72 -5.22 0.95 -3.15
N LEU A 73 -4.43 2.02 -3.27
CA LEU A 73 -3.32 2.28 -2.35
C LEU A 73 -3.80 2.50 -0.92
N LEU A 74 -4.81 3.34 -0.72
CA LEU A 74 -5.32 3.64 0.61
C LEU A 74 -5.87 2.39 1.31
N PHE A 75 -6.55 1.52 0.57
CA PHE A 75 -7.21 0.34 1.15
C PHE A 75 -6.29 -0.87 1.24
N CYS A 76 -5.34 -1.05 0.33
CA CYS A 76 -4.44 -2.21 0.34
C CYS A 76 -3.19 -2.01 1.19
N VAL A 77 -2.70 -0.78 1.30
CA VAL A 77 -1.44 -0.49 1.97
C VAL A 77 -1.68 -0.09 3.43
N GLY A 78 -1.78 -1.08 4.30
CA GLY A 78 -1.93 -0.84 5.72
C GLY A 78 -1.64 -2.10 6.53
N SER A 79 -1.09 -1.94 7.74
CA SER A 79 -0.86 -3.07 8.64
C SER A 79 -2.13 -3.88 8.90
N MET A 80 -3.28 -3.22 8.96
CA MET A 80 -4.57 -3.87 9.20
C MET A 80 -4.98 -4.82 8.07
N THR A 81 -4.67 -4.48 6.81
CA THR A 81 -4.92 -5.35 5.65
C THR A 81 -4.05 -6.60 5.71
N ILE A 82 -2.76 -6.43 6.00
CA ILE A 82 -1.79 -7.53 6.04
C ILE A 82 -2.07 -8.44 7.23
N VAL A 83 -2.22 -7.87 8.43
CA VAL A 83 -2.52 -8.65 9.65
C VAL A 83 -3.85 -9.36 9.50
N GLY A 84 -4.88 -8.68 9.00
CA GLY A 84 -6.20 -9.28 8.79
C GLY A 84 -6.17 -10.43 7.79
N ALA A 85 -5.44 -10.28 6.67
CA ALA A 85 -5.26 -11.33 5.69
C ALA A 85 -4.48 -12.54 6.26
N LEU A 86 -3.44 -12.27 7.07
CA LEU A 86 -2.68 -13.32 7.75
C LEU A 86 -3.51 -14.03 8.83
N GLU A 87 -4.29 -13.31 9.64
CA GLU A 87 -5.17 -13.89 10.65
C GLU A 87 -6.27 -14.76 10.03
N GLU A 88 -6.88 -14.29 8.93
CA GLU A 88 -7.86 -15.10 8.21
C GLU A 88 -7.21 -16.34 7.59
N GLY A 89 -6.12 -16.17 6.84
CA GLY A 89 -5.47 -17.27 6.13
C GLY A 89 -4.82 -18.31 7.05
N LEU A 90 -4.40 -17.94 8.28
CA LEU A 90 -3.73 -18.85 9.22
C LEU A 90 -4.67 -19.39 10.30
N HIS A 91 -5.60 -18.58 10.78
CA HIS A 91 -6.40 -18.87 11.96
C HIS A 91 -7.90 -18.84 11.70
N ASN A 92 -8.33 -18.55 10.47
CA ASN A 92 -9.73 -18.31 10.08
C ASN A 92 -10.44 -17.24 10.94
N LYS A 93 -9.67 -16.24 11.42
CA LYS A 93 -10.18 -15.09 12.17
C LYS A 93 -10.46 -13.94 11.23
N LYS A 94 -11.71 -13.51 11.13
CA LYS A 94 -12.20 -12.53 10.15
C LYS A 94 -12.53 -11.17 10.75
N GLU A 95 -12.48 -11.04 12.09
CA GLU A 95 -12.94 -9.85 12.80
C GLU A 95 -12.22 -8.57 12.32
N LEU A 96 -10.89 -8.66 12.15
CA LEU A 96 -10.09 -7.52 11.71
C LEU A 96 -10.44 -7.08 10.29
N LEU A 97 -10.70 -8.05 9.38
CA LEU A 97 -11.13 -7.75 8.02
C LEU A 97 -12.55 -7.15 7.97
N TYR A 98 -13.45 -7.59 8.84
CA TYR A 98 -14.79 -6.97 8.93
C TYR A 98 -14.71 -5.51 9.40
N VAL A 99 -13.94 -5.24 10.46
CA VAL A 99 -13.73 -3.86 10.93
C VAL A 99 -13.12 -3.01 9.83
N LYS A 100 -12.10 -3.55 9.13
CA LYS A 100 -11.47 -2.88 8.00
C LYS A 100 -12.45 -2.60 6.87
N SER A 101 -13.27 -3.58 6.48
CA SER A 101 -14.25 -3.41 5.41
C SER A 101 -15.27 -2.30 5.73
N MET A 102 -15.66 -2.17 6.99
CA MET A 102 -16.51 -1.04 7.41
C MET A 102 -15.80 0.29 7.25
N LEU A 103 -14.55 0.39 7.71
CA LEU A 103 -13.75 1.62 7.59
C LEU A 103 -13.52 1.99 6.12
N ASP A 104 -13.15 1.01 5.29
CA ASP A 104 -12.96 1.20 3.85
C ASP A 104 -14.27 1.61 3.16
N GLY A 105 -15.41 1.03 3.56
CA GLY A 105 -16.72 1.39 3.05
C GLY A 105 -17.07 2.87 3.30
N PHE A 106 -16.88 3.37 4.52
CA PHE A 106 -17.08 4.79 4.81
C PHE A 106 -16.08 5.69 4.08
N SER A 107 -14.83 5.29 4.02
CA SER A 107 -13.78 6.05 3.32
C SER A 107 -14.01 6.08 1.81
N SER A 108 -14.54 4.99 1.23
CA SER A 108 -14.85 4.92 -0.20
C SER A 108 -15.93 5.91 -0.62
N ILE A 109 -16.92 6.20 0.24
CA ILE A 109 -17.94 7.22 -0.02
C ILE A 109 -17.29 8.61 -0.16
N ALA A 110 -16.38 8.95 0.76
CA ALA A 110 -15.66 10.20 0.70
C ALA A 110 -14.73 10.30 -0.53
N LEU A 111 -14.03 9.22 -0.87
CA LEU A 111 -13.19 9.17 -2.07
C LEU A 111 -14.02 9.22 -3.36
N ALA A 112 -15.13 8.50 -3.44
CA ALA A 112 -16.00 8.48 -4.60
C ALA A 112 -16.65 9.85 -4.87
N SER A 113 -16.91 10.65 -3.83
CA SER A 113 -17.38 12.03 -4.00
C SER A 113 -16.35 12.95 -4.67
N THR A 114 -15.06 12.57 -4.62
CA THR A 114 -13.95 13.34 -5.22
C THR A 114 -13.53 12.79 -6.57
N TYR A 115 -13.40 11.46 -6.67
CA TYR A 115 -12.83 10.76 -7.82
C TYR A 115 -13.86 10.00 -8.68
N GLY A 116 -15.13 10.03 -8.29
CA GLY A 116 -16.18 9.35 -9.02
C GLY A 116 -16.07 7.81 -8.98
N ILE A 117 -16.55 7.19 -10.07
CA ILE A 117 -16.76 5.74 -10.15
C ILE A 117 -15.45 4.93 -10.17
N GLY A 118 -14.30 5.54 -10.46
CA GLY A 118 -12.99 4.88 -10.43
C GLY A 118 -12.70 4.19 -9.10
N VAL A 119 -13.19 4.77 -7.99
CA VAL A 119 -13.06 4.19 -6.64
C VAL A 119 -13.73 2.83 -6.54
N LEU A 120 -14.91 2.64 -7.17
CA LEU A 120 -15.59 1.34 -7.17
C LEU A 120 -14.75 0.26 -7.85
N PHE A 121 -14.07 0.60 -8.95
CA PHE A 121 -13.27 -0.36 -9.71
C PHE A 121 -11.95 -0.74 -9.05
N SER A 122 -11.52 -0.04 -8.01
CA SER A 122 -10.39 -0.44 -7.16
C SER A 122 -10.61 -1.80 -6.47
N ILE A 123 -11.86 -2.27 -6.40
CA ILE A 123 -12.21 -3.60 -5.87
C ILE A 123 -11.46 -4.70 -6.62
N ILE A 124 -11.24 -4.56 -7.93
CA ILE A 124 -10.60 -5.61 -8.75
C ILE A 124 -9.16 -5.85 -8.31
N PRO A 125 -8.24 -4.85 -8.37
CA PRO A 125 -6.88 -5.04 -7.89
C PRO A 125 -6.82 -5.34 -6.39
N MET A 126 -7.76 -4.83 -5.58
CA MET A 126 -7.85 -5.10 -4.16
C MET A 126 -8.16 -6.58 -3.86
N LEU A 127 -9.10 -7.19 -4.59
CA LEU A 127 -9.40 -8.62 -4.45
C LEU A 127 -8.19 -9.50 -4.81
N ILE A 128 -7.47 -9.15 -5.87
CA ILE A 128 -6.26 -9.87 -6.26
C ILE A 128 -5.18 -9.76 -5.18
N PHE A 129 -4.93 -8.56 -4.69
CA PHE A 129 -3.89 -8.31 -3.68
C PHE A 129 -4.24 -8.95 -2.34
N GLN A 130 -5.39 -8.63 -1.78
CA GLN A 130 -5.80 -9.10 -0.45
C GLN A 130 -6.12 -10.60 -0.45
N GLY A 131 -6.84 -11.09 -1.48
CA GLY A 131 -7.10 -12.51 -1.66
C GLY A 131 -5.80 -13.30 -1.85
N GLY A 132 -4.86 -12.79 -2.63
CA GLY A 132 -3.52 -13.36 -2.78
C GLY A 132 -2.76 -13.44 -1.46
N LEU A 133 -2.78 -12.37 -0.65
CA LEU A 133 -2.16 -12.37 0.69
C LEU A 133 -2.79 -13.42 1.60
N THR A 134 -4.13 -13.52 1.64
CA THR A 134 -4.83 -14.51 2.46
C THR A 134 -4.49 -15.94 2.02
N MET A 135 -4.47 -16.22 0.72
CA MET A 135 -4.13 -17.54 0.19
C MET A 135 -2.67 -17.92 0.44
N LEU A 136 -1.77 -16.94 0.40
CA LEU A 136 -0.34 -17.14 0.62
C LEU A 136 0.07 -16.97 2.09
N ALA A 137 -0.85 -16.67 3.01
CA ALA A 137 -0.59 -16.35 4.40
C ALA A 137 0.32 -17.38 5.09
N PHE A 138 0.10 -18.67 4.86
CA PHE A 138 0.92 -19.73 5.45
C PHE A 138 2.39 -19.63 5.04
N ARG A 139 2.69 -19.29 3.80
CA ARG A 139 4.06 -19.11 3.29
C ARG A 139 4.67 -17.78 3.74
N LEU A 140 3.87 -16.76 3.91
CA LEU A 140 4.29 -15.40 4.21
C LEU A 140 4.45 -15.13 5.70
N LYS A 141 3.89 -15.99 6.57
CA LYS A 141 3.93 -15.84 8.04
C LYS A 141 5.31 -15.54 8.60
N HIS A 142 6.35 -16.21 8.11
CA HIS A 142 7.73 -16.05 8.60
C HIS A 142 8.43 -14.79 8.05
N ILE A 143 7.85 -14.14 7.02
CA ILE A 143 8.42 -12.95 6.40
C ILE A 143 7.83 -11.70 7.06
N PHE A 144 6.54 -11.73 7.42
CA PHE A 144 5.82 -10.57 7.96
C PHE A 144 5.93 -10.48 9.50
N SER A 145 7.16 -10.29 10.00
CA SER A 145 7.37 -9.85 11.39
C SER A 145 6.76 -8.46 11.65
N GLN A 146 6.65 -8.07 12.92
CA GLN A 146 6.13 -6.73 13.27
C GLN A 146 6.96 -5.62 12.60
N ASN A 147 8.30 -5.74 12.59
CA ASN A 147 9.18 -4.75 11.97
C ASN A 147 8.98 -4.65 10.46
N VAL A 148 8.74 -5.77 9.78
CA VAL A 148 8.43 -5.80 8.34
C VAL A 148 7.09 -5.12 8.08
N GLN A 149 6.06 -5.40 8.88
CA GLN A 149 4.74 -4.78 8.77
C GLN A 149 4.79 -3.28 9.00
N ASP A 150 5.52 -2.83 10.02
CA ASP A 150 5.67 -1.41 10.33
C ASP A 150 6.49 -0.68 9.26
N SER A 151 7.53 -1.31 8.71
CA SER A 151 8.30 -0.78 7.58
C SER A 151 7.43 -0.67 6.32
N LEU A 152 6.60 -1.68 6.05
CA LEU A 152 5.65 -1.66 4.93
C LEU A 152 4.59 -0.55 5.13
N SER A 153 4.08 -0.40 6.36
CA SER A 153 3.15 0.68 6.71
C SER A 153 3.79 2.05 6.52
N ALA A 154 5.09 2.19 6.83
CA ALA A 154 5.81 3.45 6.65
C ALA A 154 5.94 3.82 5.16
N ILE A 155 6.33 2.88 4.29
CA ILE A 155 6.36 3.10 2.82
C ILE A 155 4.95 3.46 2.32
N GLY A 156 3.93 2.70 2.74
CA GLY A 156 2.56 3.01 2.39
C GLY A 156 2.11 4.40 2.85
N GLY A 157 2.53 4.81 4.03
CA GLY A 157 2.33 6.16 4.53
C GLY A 157 2.90 7.23 3.60
N MET A 158 4.12 7.01 3.07
CA MET A 158 4.72 7.91 2.08
C MET A 158 3.93 7.97 0.77
N LEU A 159 3.45 6.83 0.28
CA LEU A 159 2.59 6.81 -0.91
C LEU A 159 1.28 7.58 -0.67
N ILE A 160 0.67 7.41 0.51
CA ILE A 160 -0.54 8.14 0.91
C ILE A 160 -0.27 9.65 1.05
N ILE A 161 0.91 10.06 1.53
CA ILE A 161 1.33 11.48 1.52
C ILE A 161 1.42 11.98 0.07
N GLY A 162 1.99 11.19 -0.84
CA GLY A 162 2.02 11.50 -2.27
C GLY A 162 0.61 11.69 -2.85
N ILE A 163 -0.35 10.81 -2.51
CA ILE A 163 -1.77 10.98 -2.88
C ILE A 163 -2.31 12.32 -2.36
N SER A 164 -1.99 12.68 -1.11
CA SER A 164 -2.49 13.94 -0.55
C SER A 164 -1.93 15.16 -1.27
N ILE A 165 -0.67 15.11 -1.73
CA ILE A 165 -0.05 16.17 -2.55
C ILE A 165 -0.82 16.36 -3.86
N LEU A 166 -1.20 15.26 -4.55
CA LEU A 166 -2.03 15.30 -5.74
C LEU A 166 -3.42 15.88 -5.44
N LEU A 167 -4.10 15.41 -4.37
CA LEU A 167 -5.42 15.88 -3.95
C LEU A 167 -5.46 17.38 -3.61
N LEU A 168 -4.39 17.85 -2.99
CA LEU A 168 -4.25 19.27 -2.63
C LEU A 168 -3.76 20.12 -3.81
N LYS A 169 -3.45 19.49 -4.96
CA LYS A 169 -2.89 20.14 -6.17
C LYS A 169 -1.59 20.90 -5.89
N LEU A 170 -0.75 20.31 -5.03
CA LEU A 170 0.56 20.89 -4.65
C LEU A 170 1.69 20.42 -5.56
N GLY A 171 1.48 19.38 -6.37
CA GLY A 171 2.47 18.84 -7.30
C GLY A 171 1.95 17.58 -8.00
N GLU A 172 2.74 17.09 -8.96
CA GLU A 172 2.47 15.85 -9.71
C GLU A 172 3.54 14.81 -9.33
N ILE A 173 3.10 13.62 -8.93
CA ILE A 173 3.95 12.50 -8.53
C ILE A 173 3.39 11.24 -9.18
N SER A 174 4.23 10.51 -9.92
CA SER A 174 3.87 9.19 -10.47
C SER A 174 3.93 8.14 -9.36
N LEU A 175 2.85 7.99 -8.62
CA LEU A 175 2.76 7.09 -7.46
C LEU A 175 2.82 5.62 -7.87
N GLU A 176 2.34 5.30 -9.06
CA GLU A 176 2.33 3.97 -9.66
C GLU A 176 3.75 3.39 -9.72
N ASN A 177 4.71 4.23 -10.10
CA ASN A 177 6.12 3.83 -10.18
C ASN A 177 6.79 3.65 -8.81
N LEU A 178 6.16 4.09 -7.74
CA LEU A 178 6.60 3.83 -6.36
C LEU A 178 6.01 2.54 -5.77
N LEU A 179 5.00 1.93 -6.40
CA LEU A 179 4.38 0.68 -5.91
C LEU A 179 5.38 -0.46 -5.66
N PRO A 180 6.38 -0.71 -6.52
CA PRO A 180 7.37 -1.76 -6.27
C PRO A 180 8.13 -1.58 -4.94
N SER A 181 8.21 -0.37 -4.38
CA SER A 181 8.86 -0.13 -3.08
C SER A 181 8.21 -0.91 -1.93
N LEU A 182 6.93 -1.25 -2.04
CA LEU A 182 6.23 -2.10 -1.07
C LEU A 182 6.77 -3.53 -1.06
N LEU A 183 7.11 -4.07 -2.21
CA LEU A 183 7.75 -5.40 -2.30
C LEU A 183 9.20 -5.33 -1.83
N VAL A 184 9.92 -4.30 -2.26
CA VAL A 184 11.35 -4.11 -1.92
C VAL A 184 11.52 -3.94 -0.41
N VAL A 185 10.68 -3.13 0.27
CA VAL A 185 10.78 -2.94 1.72
C VAL A 185 10.50 -4.23 2.49
N SER A 186 9.54 -5.03 2.04
CA SER A 186 9.23 -6.32 2.67
C SER A 186 10.43 -7.25 2.65
N ILE A 187 11.13 -7.30 1.51
CA ILE A 187 12.34 -8.12 1.34
C ILE A 187 13.50 -7.55 2.14
N LEU A 188 13.82 -6.26 2.01
CA LEU A 188 14.94 -5.64 2.68
C LEU A 188 14.78 -5.64 4.20
N ALA A 189 13.59 -5.33 4.72
CA ALA A 189 13.31 -5.35 6.15
C ALA A 189 13.47 -6.76 6.75
N TYR A 190 12.98 -7.78 6.06
CA TYR A 190 13.17 -9.19 6.48
C TYR A 190 14.65 -9.58 6.58
N TYR A 191 15.46 -9.27 5.55
CA TYR A 191 16.88 -9.59 5.57
C TYR A 191 17.65 -8.77 6.61
N PHE A 192 17.29 -7.51 6.79
CA PHE A 192 17.89 -6.63 7.78
C PHE A 192 17.62 -7.11 9.21
N GLU A 193 16.39 -7.49 9.53
CA GLU A 193 16.02 -8.07 10.82
C GLU A 193 16.83 -9.35 11.11
N LYS A 194 16.91 -10.23 10.13
CA LYS A 194 17.69 -11.47 10.25
C LYS A 194 19.19 -11.20 10.46
N TYR A 195 19.71 -10.13 9.87
CA TYR A 195 21.10 -9.71 10.08
C TYR A 195 21.31 -9.17 11.49
N GLN A 196 20.38 -8.35 11.99
CA GLN A 196 20.44 -7.80 13.36
C GLN A 196 20.42 -8.92 14.41
N LEU A 197 19.49 -9.87 14.29
CA LEU A 197 19.40 -11.03 15.19
C LEU A 197 20.71 -11.85 15.23
N LYS A 198 21.36 -12.04 14.08
CA LYS A 198 22.64 -12.73 14.02
C LYS A 198 23.79 -11.97 14.71
N LYS A 199 23.73 -10.64 14.67
CA LYS A 199 24.73 -9.77 15.32
C LYS A 199 24.58 -9.81 16.83
N GLU A 200 23.38 -9.75 17.35
CA GLU A 200 23.09 -9.85 18.79
C GLU A 200 23.53 -11.19 19.38
N VAL A 201 23.23 -12.30 18.70
CA VAL A 201 23.67 -13.65 19.13
C VAL A 201 25.20 -13.80 19.15
N LYS A 202 25.92 -13.04 18.32
CA LYS A 202 27.40 -13.04 18.34
C LYS A 202 28.01 -12.21 19.44
N LEU A 203 27.29 -11.19 19.94
CA LEU A 203 27.76 -10.32 21.02
C LEU A 203 27.48 -10.90 22.42
N THR A 204 26.57 -11.87 22.51
CA THR A 204 26.21 -12.56 23.75
C THR A 204 26.97 -13.88 23.97
N LYS A 205 27.85 -14.25 23.04
CA LYS A 205 28.81 -15.36 23.17
C LYS A 205 30.23 -14.85 23.37
#